data_480168106c22eae32f01c1c9aba09c28
#
_entry.id   480168106c22eae32f01c1c9aba09c28
#
_cell.length_a   1.000
_cell.length_b   1.000
_cell.length_c   1.000
_cell.angle_alpha   90.00
_cell.angle_beta   90.00
_cell.angle_gamma   90.00
#
_symmetry.space_group_name_H-M   'P 1'
#
loop_
_entity.id
_entity.type
_entity.pdbx_description
1 polymer ?
#
loop_
_entity_poly.entity_id
_entity_poly.type
_entity_poly.pdbx_seq_one_letter_code
_entity_poly.pdbx_strand_id
1 'polypeptide(L)'
;VQTCALPICLAEPMLLMSVLDNLYSNAVHYGTESGTIYIRSNNNGSRVFIDVANTGSPIPDDEKTMIFEPFFQGSHQRKGAVKGSGLGLSIARDCIRRMQGELNIVSDERADVCFRIELPLEPEKSMK
;
A
#
# COMPACT_ATOMS: atom_id res chain seq x y z
N VAL A 1 -1.01 -1.37 21.48
CA VAL A 1 -1.59 -1.24 20.26
C VAL A 1 -2.82 -2.05 20.17
N GLN A 2 -3.79 -1.47 19.67
CA GLN A 2 -4.97 -2.16 19.58
C GLN A 2 -4.96 -2.96 18.35
N THR A 3 -4.86 -4.21 18.45
CA THR A 3 -4.81 -5.05 17.29
C THR A 3 -6.13 -5.68 16.99
N CYS A 4 -7.16 -5.31 17.67
CA CYS A 4 -8.39 -6.05 17.52
C CYS A 4 -8.94 -6.00 16.11
N ALA A 5 -8.54 -5.06 15.31
CA ALA A 5 -9.02 -5.05 13.95
C ALA A 5 -8.26 -6.00 13.06
N LEU A 6 -7.05 -6.38 13.44
CA LEU A 6 -6.23 -7.22 12.60
C LEU A 6 -6.42 -8.70 12.80
N PRO A 7 -6.75 -9.18 13.99
CA PRO A 7 -6.88 -10.61 14.14
C PRO A 7 -7.95 -11.24 13.29
N ILE A 8 -8.89 -10.46 12.81
CA ILE A 8 -9.92 -11.02 11.97
C ILE A 8 -9.61 -10.86 10.50
N CYS A 9 -8.44 -10.33 10.16
CA CYS A 9 -8.01 -10.30 8.78
C CYS A 9 -7.33 -11.62 8.44
N LEU A 10 -7.47 -12.06 7.21
CA LEU A 10 -6.75 -13.24 6.75
C LEU A 10 -5.34 -12.84 6.33
N ALA A 11 -4.62 -12.21 7.22
CA ALA A 11 -3.32 -11.70 6.89
C ALA A 11 -2.24 -12.42 7.68
N GLU A 12 -1.08 -12.56 7.06
CA GLU A 12 0.09 -13.03 7.73
C GLU A 12 0.80 -11.80 8.27
N PRO A 13 0.96 -11.67 9.58
CA PRO A 13 1.51 -10.42 10.12
C PRO A 13 2.88 -10.06 9.58
N MET A 14 3.76 -11.03 9.40
CA MET A 14 5.09 -10.71 8.90
C MET A 14 5.05 -10.22 7.46
N LEU A 15 4.23 -10.84 6.63
CA LEU A 15 4.11 -10.41 5.25
C LEU A 15 3.45 -9.03 5.18
N LEU A 16 2.45 -8.80 6.01
CA LEU A 16 1.79 -7.50 5.99
C LEU A 16 2.74 -6.40 6.43
N MET A 17 3.57 -6.66 7.45
CA MET A 17 4.56 -5.69 7.87
C MET A 17 5.54 -5.37 6.74
N SER A 18 5.96 -6.39 6.02
CA SER A 18 6.88 -6.20 4.90
C SER A 18 6.25 -5.33 3.81
N VAL A 19 4.96 -5.56 3.54
CA VAL A 19 4.25 -4.76 2.55
C VAL A 19 4.16 -3.31 3.01
N LEU A 20 3.82 -3.11 4.28
CA LEU A 20 3.69 -1.75 4.80
C LEU A 20 5.03 -1.02 4.76
N ASP A 21 6.12 -1.72 5.05
CA ASP A 21 7.45 -1.12 4.95
C ASP A 21 7.75 -0.70 3.53
N ASN A 22 7.40 -1.54 2.55
CA ASN A 22 7.61 -1.19 1.16
C ASN A 22 6.81 0.03 0.75
N LEU A 23 5.55 0.10 1.17
CA LEU A 23 4.70 1.22 0.82
C LEU A 23 5.15 2.51 1.52
N TYR A 24 5.60 2.38 2.75
CA TYR A 24 6.12 3.54 3.46
C TYR A 24 7.39 4.07 2.80
N SER A 25 8.29 3.17 2.42
CA SER A 25 9.49 3.56 1.69
C SER A 25 9.15 4.26 0.39
N ASN A 26 8.16 3.77 -0.33
CA ASN A 26 7.72 4.43 -1.54
C ASN A 26 7.19 5.83 -1.25
N ALA A 27 6.42 5.98 -0.18
CA ALA A 27 5.89 7.29 0.16
C ALA A 27 7.01 8.28 0.47
N VAL A 28 8.06 7.82 1.11
CA VAL A 28 9.22 8.66 1.39
C VAL A 28 9.94 9.01 0.08
N HIS A 29 10.10 8.04 -0.81
CA HIS A 29 10.83 8.28 -2.05
C HIS A 29 10.11 9.21 -3.00
N TYR A 30 8.79 9.14 -3.07
CA TYR A 30 8.04 9.94 -4.02
C TYR A 30 7.40 11.17 -3.40
N GLY A 31 7.47 11.31 -2.10
CA GLY A 31 6.90 12.45 -1.42
C GLY A 31 7.80 13.65 -1.46
N THR A 32 7.27 14.78 -1.03
CA THR A 32 8.06 16.00 -0.90
C THR A 32 8.67 16.03 0.49
N GLU A 33 9.76 16.78 0.63
CA GLU A 33 10.44 16.84 1.90
C GLU A 33 9.60 17.34 3.04
N SER A 34 8.76 18.32 2.80
CA SER A 34 7.90 18.84 3.86
C SER A 34 6.47 18.39 3.66
N GLY A 35 6.28 17.30 2.98
CA GLY A 35 4.94 16.80 2.73
C GLY A 35 4.43 15.95 3.86
N THR A 36 3.32 15.29 3.60
CA THR A 36 2.64 14.48 4.60
C THR A 36 2.45 13.06 4.09
N ILE A 37 2.60 12.11 4.98
CA ILE A 37 2.27 10.71 4.71
C ILE A 37 1.08 10.38 5.58
N TYR A 38 0.04 9.82 4.96
CA TYR A 38 -1.16 9.41 5.67
C TYR A 38 -1.24 7.91 5.68
N ILE A 39 -1.54 7.32 6.82
CA ILE A 39 -1.80 5.89 6.91
C ILE A 39 -3.15 5.74 7.59
N ARG A 40 -4.10 5.11 6.91
CA ARG A 40 -5.46 4.98 7.39
C ARG A 40 -5.92 3.55 7.23
N SER A 41 -6.82 3.12 8.08
CA SER A 41 -7.44 1.83 7.91
C SER A 41 -8.95 1.98 8.08
N ASN A 42 -9.67 1.10 7.43
CA ASN A 42 -11.11 1.14 7.42
C ASN A 42 -11.61 -0.25 7.03
N ASN A 43 -12.87 -0.53 7.27
CA ASN A 43 -13.45 -1.78 6.78
C ASN A 43 -14.93 -1.57 6.48
N ASN A 44 -15.48 -2.43 5.65
CA ASN A 44 -16.88 -2.33 5.30
C ASN A 44 -17.66 -3.57 5.74
N GLY A 45 -17.13 -4.32 6.68
CA GLY A 45 -17.79 -5.53 7.17
C GLY A 45 -17.36 -6.78 6.48
N SER A 46 -16.85 -6.71 5.28
CA SER A 46 -16.37 -7.89 4.57
C SER A 46 -14.93 -7.75 4.12
N ARG A 47 -14.42 -6.53 4.01
CA ARG A 47 -13.04 -6.31 3.60
C ARG A 47 -12.41 -5.23 4.46
N VAL A 48 -11.10 -5.33 4.65
CA VAL A 48 -10.32 -4.33 5.36
C VAL A 48 -9.51 -3.56 4.32
N PHE A 49 -9.47 -2.25 4.47
CA PHE A 49 -8.69 -1.39 3.58
C PHE A 49 -7.63 -0.69 4.40
N ILE A 50 -6.39 -0.72 3.93
CA ILE A 50 -5.30 0.03 4.55
C ILE A 50 -4.71 0.91 3.47
N ASP A 51 -4.73 2.20 3.70
CA ASP A 51 -4.23 3.17 2.73
C ASP A 51 -2.92 3.76 3.21
N VAL A 52 -1.95 3.80 2.32
CA VAL A 52 -0.70 4.52 2.55
C VAL A 52 -0.63 5.57 1.46
N ALA A 53 -0.72 6.83 1.85
CA ALA A 53 -0.85 7.92 0.91
C ALA A 53 0.17 9.00 1.20
N ASN A 54 0.54 9.75 0.20
CA ASN A 54 1.51 10.84 0.40
C ASN A 54 1.23 12.00 -0.53
N THR A 55 1.61 13.19 -0.06
CA THR A 55 1.67 14.34 -0.94
C THR A 55 2.99 14.27 -1.69
N GLY A 56 3.03 14.78 -2.90
CA GLY A 56 4.23 14.77 -3.71
C GLY A 56 3.88 14.72 -5.18
N SER A 57 4.74 14.13 -5.98
CA SER A 57 4.49 14.03 -7.40
C SER A 57 3.47 12.94 -7.68
N PRO A 58 2.39 13.24 -8.39
CA PRO A 58 1.43 12.19 -8.72
C PRO A 58 2.03 11.22 -9.71
N ILE A 59 1.52 10.00 -9.70
CA ILE A 59 1.94 8.99 -10.64
C ILE A 59 1.22 9.26 -11.96
N PRO A 60 1.94 9.39 -13.08
CA PRO A 60 1.27 9.58 -14.36
C PRO A 60 0.34 8.42 -14.68
N ASP A 61 -0.77 8.74 -15.33
CA ASP A 61 -1.78 7.71 -15.61
C ASP A 61 -1.20 6.55 -16.42
N ASP A 62 -0.31 6.83 -17.37
CA ASP A 62 0.25 5.78 -18.19
C ASP A 62 1.26 4.93 -17.44
N GLU A 63 1.67 5.32 -16.24
CA GLU A 63 2.56 4.53 -15.44
C GLU A 63 1.84 3.74 -14.35
N LYS A 64 0.57 4.04 -14.10
CA LYS A 64 -0.13 3.42 -12.98
C LYS A 64 -0.27 1.92 -13.07
N THR A 65 -0.34 1.38 -14.27
CA THR A 65 -0.38 -0.06 -14.45
C THR A 65 1.01 -0.67 -14.47
N MET A 66 2.02 0.14 -14.76
CA MET A 66 3.37 -0.37 -14.93
C MET A 66 4.18 -0.37 -13.65
N ILE A 67 3.78 0.42 -12.66
CA ILE A 67 4.60 0.53 -11.45
C ILE A 67 4.65 -0.75 -10.65
N PHE A 68 3.75 -1.69 -10.91
CA PHE A 68 3.77 -2.98 -10.23
C PHE A 68 4.60 -4.02 -11.01
N GLU A 69 5.12 -3.65 -12.17
CA GLU A 69 5.97 -4.55 -12.92
C GLU A 69 7.35 -4.61 -12.29
N PRO A 70 7.96 -5.80 -12.25
CA PRO A 70 9.30 -5.90 -11.68
C PRO A 70 10.28 -4.98 -12.41
N PHE A 71 11.14 -4.35 -11.65
CA PHE A 71 12.21 -3.48 -12.15
C PHE A 71 11.76 -2.18 -12.78
N PHE A 72 10.46 -1.87 -12.78
CA PHE A 72 10.00 -0.61 -13.33
C PHE A 72 10.37 0.54 -12.37
N GLN A 73 10.88 1.63 -12.95
CA GLN A 73 11.20 2.82 -12.20
C GLN A 73 10.40 3.96 -12.81
N GLY A 74 9.53 4.58 -12.02
CA GLY A 74 8.69 5.64 -12.53
C GLY A 74 9.41 6.96 -12.67
N SER A 75 8.83 7.86 -13.45
CA SER A 75 9.39 9.18 -13.67
C SER A 75 9.03 10.15 -12.56
N HIS A 76 8.11 9.78 -11.67
CA HIS A 76 7.64 10.66 -10.61
C HIS A 76 8.51 10.61 -9.36
N GLN A 77 9.60 9.87 -9.40
CA GLN A 77 10.46 9.73 -8.25
C GLN A 77 11.05 11.08 -7.85
N ARG A 78 11.10 11.33 -6.55
CA ARG A 78 11.60 12.58 -6.05
C ARG A 78 13.06 12.79 -6.47
N LYS A 79 13.38 14.01 -6.91
CA LYS A 79 14.72 14.30 -7.36
C LYS A 79 15.70 14.07 -6.21
N GLY A 80 16.77 13.39 -6.48
CA GLY A 80 17.79 13.10 -5.47
C GLY A 80 17.51 11.89 -4.64
N ALA A 81 16.36 11.25 -4.80
CA ALA A 81 16.06 10.06 -4.04
C ALA A 81 16.91 8.89 -4.55
N VAL A 82 17.25 8.00 -3.64
CA VAL A 82 17.99 6.79 -4.02
C VAL A 82 17.03 5.88 -4.75
N LYS A 83 17.44 5.39 -5.91
CA LYS A 83 16.59 4.49 -6.65
C LYS A 83 16.60 3.13 -6.02
N GLY A 84 15.45 2.53 -5.87
CA GLY A 84 15.34 1.18 -5.40
C GLY A 84 15.55 0.20 -6.52
N SER A 85 15.34 -1.07 -6.23
CA SER A 85 15.52 -2.13 -7.21
C SER A 85 14.40 -2.21 -8.23
N GLY A 86 13.28 -1.57 -7.96
CA GLY A 86 12.09 -1.72 -8.80
C GLY A 86 11.29 -2.96 -8.46
N LEU A 87 11.64 -3.66 -7.39
CA LEU A 87 10.95 -4.88 -7.02
C LEU A 87 9.96 -4.71 -5.88
N GLY A 88 10.05 -3.60 -5.15
CA GLY A 88 9.26 -3.44 -3.93
C GLY A 88 7.76 -3.56 -4.15
N LEU A 89 7.22 -2.86 -5.16
CA LEU A 89 5.80 -2.89 -5.40
C LEU A 89 5.33 -4.21 -5.97
N SER A 90 6.12 -4.84 -6.83
CA SER A 90 5.73 -6.14 -7.38
C SER A 90 5.69 -7.19 -6.29
N ILE A 91 6.67 -7.18 -5.39
CA ILE A 91 6.69 -8.12 -4.29
C ILE A 91 5.55 -7.84 -3.33
N ALA A 92 5.30 -6.57 -3.04
CA ALA A 92 4.20 -6.20 -2.14
C ALA A 92 2.87 -6.69 -2.69
N ARG A 93 2.64 -6.52 -3.99
CA ARG A 93 1.39 -6.95 -4.59
C ARG A 93 1.26 -8.48 -4.51
N ASP A 94 2.35 -9.19 -4.78
CA ASP A 94 2.31 -10.65 -4.71
C ASP A 94 2.01 -11.12 -3.29
N CYS A 95 2.60 -10.47 -2.29
CA CYS A 95 2.31 -10.82 -0.90
C CYS A 95 0.84 -10.61 -0.57
N ILE A 96 0.28 -9.49 -1.00
CA ILE A 96 -1.12 -9.21 -0.72
C ILE A 96 -2.01 -10.21 -1.43
N ARG A 97 -1.66 -10.57 -2.67
CA ARG A 97 -2.45 -11.56 -3.41
C ARG A 97 -2.40 -12.93 -2.77
N ARG A 98 -1.29 -13.29 -2.14
CA ARG A 98 -1.21 -14.54 -1.41
C ARG A 98 -2.15 -14.55 -0.22
N MET A 99 -2.46 -13.39 0.31
CA MET A 99 -3.41 -13.25 1.40
C MET A 99 -4.83 -13.02 0.88
N GLN A 100 -5.04 -13.30 -0.41
CA GLN A 100 -6.35 -13.19 -1.06
C GLN A 100 -6.84 -11.75 -1.11
N GLY A 101 -5.94 -10.82 -1.16
CA GLY A 101 -6.27 -9.41 -1.24
C GLY A 101 -5.78 -8.79 -2.52
N GLU A 102 -5.79 -7.47 -2.57
CA GLU A 102 -5.32 -6.70 -3.71
C GLU A 102 -4.59 -5.47 -3.25
N LEU A 103 -3.68 -5.01 -4.08
CA LEU A 103 -2.96 -3.77 -3.84
C LEU A 103 -3.13 -2.90 -5.08
N ASN A 104 -3.72 -1.75 -4.91
CA ASN A 104 -4.03 -0.86 -6.02
C ASN A 104 -3.73 0.58 -5.68
N ILE A 105 -3.70 1.42 -6.72
CA ILE A 105 -3.63 2.85 -6.54
C ILE A 105 -5.06 3.37 -6.60
N VAL A 106 -5.41 4.23 -5.66
CA VAL A 106 -6.74 4.83 -5.65
C VAL A 106 -6.59 6.34 -5.55
N SER A 107 -7.65 7.06 -5.90
CA SER A 107 -7.67 8.50 -5.77
C SER A 107 -7.91 8.91 -4.33
N ASP A 108 -7.34 10.02 -3.93
CA ASP A 108 -7.53 10.54 -2.59
C ASP A 108 -7.50 12.06 -2.67
N GLU A 109 -8.44 12.70 -2.00
CA GLU A 109 -8.56 14.15 -2.07
C GLU A 109 -7.44 14.88 -1.35
N ARG A 110 -6.82 14.23 -0.38
CA ARG A 110 -5.80 14.90 0.42
C ARG A 110 -4.39 14.51 0.06
N ALA A 111 -4.20 13.65 -0.90
CA ALA A 111 -2.87 13.16 -1.24
C ALA A 111 -2.74 13.05 -2.74
N ASP A 112 -1.50 13.05 -3.20
CA ASP A 112 -1.21 12.93 -4.62
C ASP A 112 -1.03 11.49 -5.04
N VAL A 113 -0.65 10.63 -4.12
CA VAL A 113 -0.48 9.20 -4.38
C VAL A 113 -1.11 8.45 -3.22
N CYS A 114 -1.91 7.46 -3.50
CA CYS A 114 -2.51 6.63 -2.46
C CYS A 114 -2.51 5.17 -2.91
N PHE A 115 -1.83 4.34 -2.15
CA PHE A 115 -1.85 2.89 -2.36
C PHE A 115 -2.81 2.29 -1.36
N ARG A 116 -3.69 1.43 -1.83
CA ARG A 116 -4.68 0.79 -0.98
C ARG A 116 -4.47 -0.71 -0.97
N ILE A 117 -4.30 -1.25 0.25
CA ILE A 117 -4.31 -2.69 0.47
C ILE A 117 -5.73 -3.07 0.80
N GLU A 118 -6.22 -4.11 0.15
CA GLU A 118 -7.56 -4.61 0.42
C GLU A 118 -7.43 -6.07 0.79
N LEU A 119 -7.92 -6.45 1.96
CA LEU A 119 -7.81 -7.82 2.46
C LEU A 119 -9.18 -8.31 2.88
N PRO A 120 -9.42 -9.61 2.77
CA PRO A 120 -10.69 -10.15 3.25
C PRO A 120 -10.75 -10.10 4.76
N LEU A 121 -11.93 -9.75 5.26
CA LEU A 121 -12.17 -9.74 6.68
C LEU A 121 -12.79 -11.08 7.01
N GLU A 122 -12.13 -11.83 7.87
CA GLU A 122 -12.63 -13.14 8.17
C GLU A 122 -13.98 -13.06 8.86
N PRO A 123 -14.98 -13.78 8.42
CA PRO A 123 -16.26 -13.73 9.06
C PRO A 123 -16.13 -14.11 10.52
N GLU A 124 -16.86 -13.39 11.36
CA GLU A 124 -16.79 -13.65 12.73
C GLU A 124 -17.33 -15.00 12.93
N LYS A 125 -16.51 -15.93 13.33
CA LYS A 125 -16.90 -17.21 13.47
C LYS A 125 -17.71 -17.37 14.52
N SER A 126 -18.62 -16.94 14.61
CA SER A 126 -19.41 -17.11 15.67
C SER A 126 -18.87 -17.96 16.63
N MET A 127 -17.87 -17.98 16.83
CA MET A 127 -17.37 -18.67 17.88
C MET A 127 -18.09 -19.84 18.18
N LYS A 128 -18.49 -20.50 17.32
CA LYS A 128 -19.14 -21.69 17.63
C LYS A 128 -18.34 -22.61 18.18
#